data_c71fecd648474681eabaae731f8baa49
#
_entry.id   c71fecd648474681eabaae731f8baa49
#
_cell.length_a   1.000
_cell.length_b   1.000
_cell.length_c   1.000
_cell.angle_alpha   90.00
_cell.angle_beta   90.00
_cell.angle_gamma   90.00
#
_symmetry.space_group_name_H-M   'P 1'
#
loop_
_entity.id
_entity.type
_entity.pdbx_description
1 polymer ?
#
loop_
_entity_poly.entity_id
_entity_poly.type
_entity_poly.pdbx_seq_one_letter_code
_entity_poly.pdbx_strand_id
1 'polypeptide(L)'
;MGYHSTSETASNTADFLVRLKDFLVGTVGWTLRDDRSGDAEPSYVLASPGESGAEDIFLRFVNDSAVDRIAVRAYLYWDAATHTGVKEAFHTSYTYIKTVDASAFLYWIYADMDHVFIVTKIAAVYYAHYCGLLKRF
;
A
#
# COMPACT_ATOMS: atom_id res chain seq x y z
N MET A 1 -15.45 13.82 -1.72
CA MET A 1 -14.13 13.66 -2.29
C MET A 1 -14.10 12.49 -3.22
N GLY A 2 -13.38 12.68 -4.23
CA GLY A 2 -13.37 11.73 -5.30
C GLY A 2 -12.45 10.57 -5.08
N TYR A 3 -12.77 9.64 -5.83
CA TYR A 3 -12.08 8.42 -6.12
C TYR A 3 -11.05 8.67 -7.21
N HIS A 4 -9.86 8.18 -7.04
CA HIS A 4 -8.76 8.35 -7.97
C HIS A 4 -8.31 7.00 -8.53
N SER A 5 -7.91 6.99 -9.79
CA SER A 5 -7.40 5.77 -10.41
C SER A 5 -6.19 6.06 -11.28
N THR A 6 -5.36 5.05 -11.43
CA THR A 6 -4.24 5.03 -12.38
C THR A 6 -4.04 3.62 -12.91
N SER A 7 -3.47 3.53 -14.10
CA SER A 7 -3.05 2.26 -14.68
C SER A 7 -1.75 2.45 -15.43
N GLU A 8 -0.75 1.66 -15.12
CA GLU A 8 0.58 1.76 -15.72
C GLU A 8 1.28 0.41 -15.70
N THR A 9 2.51 0.40 -16.19
CA THR A 9 3.40 -0.75 -16.15
C THR A 9 4.50 -0.48 -15.13
N ALA A 10 4.68 -1.38 -14.17
CA ALA A 10 5.82 -1.39 -13.27
C ALA A 10 6.91 -2.29 -13.81
N SER A 11 8.17 -1.90 -13.67
CA SER A 11 9.29 -2.70 -14.17
C SER A 11 9.65 -3.86 -13.26
N ASN A 12 9.36 -3.75 -11.97
CA ASN A 12 9.59 -4.79 -10.95
C ASN A 12 8.83 -4.44 -9.67
N THR A 13 9.01 -5.25 -8.62
CA THR A 13 8.37 -5.03 -7.32
C THR A 13 8.77 -3.70 -6.70
N ALA A 14 10.05 -3.36 -6.72
CA ALA A 14 10.55 -2.11 -6.14
C ALA A 14 9.98 -0.87 -6.87
N ASP A 15 9.93 -0.90 -8.19
CA ASP A 15 9.36 0.18 -8.99
C ASP A 15 7.86 0.34 -8.69
N PHE A 16 7.13 -0.77 -8.57
CA PHE A 16 5.71 -0.73 -8.21
C PHE A 16 5.48 -0.08 -6.86
N LEU A 17 6.30 -0.42 -5.85
CA LEU A 17 6.17 0.14 -4.50
C LEU A 17 6.33 1.66 -4.52
N VAL A 18 7.31 2.18 -5.26
CA VAL A 18 7.52 3.64 -5.39
C VAL A 18 6.32 4.29 -6.09
N ARG A 19 5.84 3.69 -7.17
CA ARG A 19 4.68 4.23 -7.92
C ARG A 19 3.41 4.22 -7.09
N LEU A 20 3.18 3.18 -6.30
CA LEU A 20 2.06 3.09 -5.38
C LEU A 20 2.11 4.22 -4.33
N LYS A 21 3.27 4.40 -3.70
CA LYS A 21 3.48 5.48 -2.74
C LYS A 21 3.26 6.85 -3.37
N ASP A 22 3.84 7.10 -4.54
CA ASP A 22 3.72 8.39 -5.21
C ASP A 22 2.27 8.69 -5.61
N PHE A 23 1.52 7.69 -6.05
CA PHE A 23 0.11 7.86 -6.38
C PHE A 23 -0.73 8.17 -5.14
N LEU A 24 -0.56 7.43 -4.06
CA LEU A 24 -1.34 7.64 -2.84
C LEU A 24 -1.02 8.98 -2.20
N VAL A 25 0.24 9.38 -2.16
CA VAL A 25 0.64 10.67 -1.56
C VAL A 25 0.37 11.84 -2.49
N GLY A 26 0.78 11.75 -3.75
CA GLY A 26 0.73 12.88 -4.68
C GLY A 26 -0.63 13.12 -5.30
N THR A 27 -1.43 12.10 -5.53
CA THR A 27 -2.71 12.20 -6.23
C THR A 27 -3.90 12.04 -5.29
N VAL A 28 -3.90 11.00 -4.46
CA VAL A 28 -5.04 10.71 -3.57
C VAL A 28 -5.04 11.60 -2.34
N GLY A 29 -3.87 11.86 -1.77
CA GLY A 29 -3.74 12.77 -0.64
C GLY A 29 -3.37 12.10 0.68
N TRP A 30 -2.94 10.85 0.66
CA TRP A 30 -2.38 10.20 1.84
C TRP A 30 -1.09 10.89 2.28
N THR A 31 -0.73 10.78 3.54
CA THR A 31 0.48 11.37 4.08
C THR A 31 1.57 10.31 4.22
N LEU A 32 2.78 10.60 3.73
CA LEU A 32 3.94 9.75 3.99
C LEU A 32 4.36 9.96 5.45
N ARG A 33 4.16 8.95 6.27
CA ARG A 33 4.43 9.00 7.70
C ARG A 33 5.84 8.57 8.05
N ASP A 34 6.35 7.57 7.34
CA ASP A 34 7.70 7.06 7.55
C ASP A 34 8.24 6.49 6.23
N ASP A 35 9.41 6.94 5.84
CA ASP A 35 10.12 6.47 4.64
C ASP A 35 11.25 5.56 5.08
N ARG A 36 11.05 4.27 4.93
CA ARG A 36 12.04 3.23 5.23
C ARG A 36 12.59 2.59 3.96
N SER A 37 12.65 3.34 2.87
CA SER A 37 13.12 2.83 1.57
C SER A 37 14.60 2.45 1.55
N GLY A 38 15.39 2.92 2.52
CA GLY A 38 16.80 2.56 2.65
C GLY A 38 17.07 1.29 3.45
N ASP A 39 16.04 0.66 4.01
CA ASP A 39 16.20 -0.56 4.81
C ASP A 39 16.44 -1.78 3.91
N ALA A 40 16.90 -2.88 4.51
CA ALA A 40 17.08 -4.15 3.79
C ALA A 40 15.76 -4.66 3.20
N GLU A 41 14.66 -4.44 3.91
CA GLU A 41 13.30 -4.61 3.37
C GLU A 41 12.67 -3.22 3.23
N PRO A 42 12.80 -2.57 2.06
CA PRO A 42 12.26 -1.23 1.87
C PRO A 42 10.76 -1.16 2.15
N SER A 43 10.34 -0.13 2.85
CA SER A 43 8.92 0.07 3.14
C SER A 43 8.56 1.54 3.23
N TYR A 44 7.26 1.81 3.07
CA TYR A 44 6.66 3.13 3.32
C TYR A 44 5.47 2.96 4.24
N VAL A 45 5.36 3.86 5.22
CA VAL A 45 4.17 3.93 6.07
C VAL A 45 3.37 5.16 5.67
N LEU A 46 2.14 4.94 5.26
CA LEU A 46 1.23 5.97 4.82
C LEU A 46 0.07 6.11 5.79
N ALA A 47 -0.37 7.34 6.00
CA ALA A 47 -1.48 7.63 6.90
C ALA A 47 -2.59 8.40 6.17
N SER A 48 -3.84 8.15 6.57
CA SER A 48 -4.98 8.86 6.06
C SER A 48 -5.96 9.18 7.19
N PRO A 49 -6.55 10.39 7.22
CA PRO A 49 -7.63 10.70 8.14
C PRO A 49 -8.99 10.17 7.69
N GLY A 50 -9.03 9.43 6.58
CA GLY A 50 -10.27 8.97 5.96
C GLY A 50 -11.05 10.08 5.28
N GLU A 51 -12.13 9.73 4.59
CA GLU A 51 -13.01 10.71 3.95
C GLU A 51 -13.71 11.62 4.97
N SER A 52 -13.93 11.12 6.19
CA SER A 52 -14.50 11.91 7.27
C SER A 52 -13.55 12.95 7.86
N GLY A 53 -12.25 12.77 7.67
CA GLY A 53 -11.21 13.57 8.32
C GLY A 53 -10.96 13.24 9.79
N ALA A 54 -11.64 12.22 10.34
CA ALA A 54 -11.59 11.87 11.76
C ALA A 54 -11.05 10.46 12.03
N GLU A 55 -10.61 9.78 10.98
CA GLU A 55 -10.08 8.43 11.10
C GLU A 55 -8.56 8.44 11.28
N ASP A 56 -8.03 7.35 11.83
CA ASP A 56 -6.60 7.11 11.92
C ASP A 56 -6.28 5.81 11.19
N ILE A 57 -5.94 5.93 9.91
CA ILE A 57 -5.60 4.80 9.06
C ILE A 57 -4.10 4.82 8.82
N PHE A 58 -3.40 3.77 9.23
CA PHE A 58 -1.96 3.61 9.00
C PHE A 58 -1.71 2.32 8.25
N LEU A 59 -1.15 2.41 7.05
CA LEU A 59 -0.79 1.25 6.24
C LEU A 59 0.71 1.25 5.98
N ARG A 60 1.34 0.11 6.21
CA ARG A 60 2.73 -0.12 5.85
C ARG A 60 2.79 -1.04 4.64
N PHE A 61 3.47 -0.60 3.60
CA PHE A 61 3.73 -1.37 2.39
C PHE A 61 5.19 -1.77 2.37
N VAL A 62 5.46 -3.07 2.40
CA VAL A 62 6.81 -3.62 2.52
C VAL A 62 7.18 -4.36 1.24
N ASN A 63 8.36 -4.03 0.70
CA ASN A 63 8.93 -4.77 -0.44
C ASN A 63 9.35 -6.16 0.03
N ASP A 64 8.64 -7.17 -0.43
CA ASP A 64 8.93 -8.59 -0.21
C ASP A 64 9.24 -9.25 -1.56
N SER A 65 10.21 -8.68 -2.26
CA SER A 65 10.55 -9.06 -3.65
C SER A 65 11.12 -10.47 -3.76
N ALA A 66 11.69 -11.00 -2.68
CA ALA A 66 12.20 -12.38 -2.66
C ALA A 66 11.10 -13.42 -2.96
N VAL A 67 9.84 -13.08 -2.69
CA VAL A 67 8.68 -13.93 -2.98
C VAL A 67 7.65 -13.22 -3.87
N ASP A 68 8.09 -12.24 -4.65
CA ASP A 68 7.29 -11.55 -5.67
C ASP A 68 5.99 -10.94 -5.11
N ARG A 69 6.11 -10.12 -4.05
CA ARG A 69 4.94 -9.48 -3.47
C ARG A 69 5.28 -8.22 -2.69
N ILE A 70 4.26 -7.41 -2.44
CA ILE A 70 4.27 -6.34 -1.45
C ILE A 70 3.43 -6.81 -0.27
N ALA A 71 4.00 -6.85 0.93
CA ALA A 71 3.24 -7.14 2.14
C ALA A 71 2.60 -5.84 2.65
N VAL A 72 1.33 -5.91 3.01
CA VAL A 72 0.57 -4.75 3.54
C VAL A 72 0.14 -5.06 4.97
N ARG A 73 0.46 -4.14 5.87
CA ARG A 73 0.07 -4.23 7.28
C ARG A 73 -0.68 -2.97 7.69
N ALA A 74 -1.74 -3.13 8.46
CA ALA A 74 -2.51 -2.02 9.01
C ALA A 74 -2.24 -1.88 10.51
N TYR A 75 -2.10 -0.63 10.98
CA TYR A 75 -1.85 -0.31 12.38
C TYR A 75 -2.86 0.72 12.88
N LEU A 76 -3.12 0.74 14.18
CA LEU A 76 -3.90 1.80 14.81
C LEU A 76 -3.09 3.09 14.94
N TYR A 77 -1.77 2.97 15.06
CA TYR A 77 -0.85 4.11 15.13
C TYR A 77 0.54 3.67 14.69
N TRP A 78 1.28 4.59 14.10
CA TRP A 78 2.69 4.39 13.76
C TRP A 78 3.55 5.46 14.42
N ASP A 79 4.56 5.01 15.17
CA ASP A 79 5.55 5.90 15.78
C ASP A 79 6.75 6.05 14.84
N ALA A 80 6.82 7.19 14.16
CA ALA A 80 7.91 7.46 13.21
C ALA A 80 9.27 7.70 13.89
N ALA A 81 9.29 8.06 15.15
CA ALA A 81 10.53 8.28 15.89
C ALA A 81 11.24 6.96 16.20
N THR A 82 10.48 5.92 16.54
CA THR A 82 11.01 4.59 16.86
C THR A 82 10.83 3.60 15.70
N HIS A 83 10.15 3.99 14.63
CA HIS A 83 9.83 3.17 13.48
C HIS A 83 9.05 1.90 13.85
N THR A 84 8.09 2.03 14.76
CA THR A 84 7.29 0.91 15.25
C THR A 84 5.80 1.19 15.15
N GLY A 85 5.04 0.14 14.82
CA GLY A 85 3.60 0.19 14.83
C GLY A 85 3.01 -0.19 16.18
N VAL A 86 1.89 0.44 16.52
CA VAL A 86 1.12 0.14 17.73
C VAL A 86 -0.15 -0.55 17.32
N LYS A 87 -0.40 -1.71 17.89
CA LYS A 87 -1.58 -2.56 17.66
C LYS A 87 -1.87 -2.76 16.18
N GLU A 88 -1.26 -3.77 15.62
CA GLU A 88 -1.61 -4.24 14.30
C GLU A 88 -3.11 -4.54 14.25
N ALA A 89 -3.81 -3.97 13.27
CA ALA A 89 -5.27 -3.99 13.23
C ALA A 89 -5.86 -5.38 12.98
N PHE A 90 -5.09 -6.26 12.33
CA PHE A 90 -5.48 -7.64 12.06
C PHE A 90 -4.35 -8.55 12.46
N HIS A 91 -4.58 -9.35 13.45
CA HIS A 91 -3.60 -10.11 14.22
C HIS A 91 -2.40 -10.67 13.48
N THR A 92 -2.56 -11.53 12.54
CA THR A 92 -1.45 -12.26 11.94
C THR A 92 -1.53 -12.33 10.43
N SER A 93 -2.62 -11.85 9.87
CA SER A 93 -2.80 -11.92 8.43
C SER A 93 -2.35 -10.63 7.77
N TYR A 94 -1.36 -10.77 6.91
CA TYR A 94 -0.96 -9.72 6.01
C TYR A 94 -1.81 -9.81 4.75
N THR A 95 -2.15 -8.69 4.17
CA THR A 95 -2.59 -8.65 2.80
C THR A 95 -1.34 -8.59 1.93
N TYR A 96 -1.32 -9.38 0.87
CA TYR A 96 -0.21 -9.39 -0.06
C TYR A 96 -0.67 -8.92 -1.43
N ILE A 97 0.10 -8.01 -2.02
CA ILE A 97 -0.11 -7.57 -3.39
C ILE A 97 0.84 -8.37 -4.25
N LYS A 98 0.30 -9.18 -5.16
CA LYS A 98 1.12 -10.01 -6.05
C LYS A 98 1.85 -9.13 -7.06
N THR A 99 3.16 -9.29 -7.13
CA THR A 99 4.04 -8.58 -8.08
C THR A 99 4.99 -9.57 -8.75
N VAL A 100 5.85 -9.07 -9.63
CA VAL A 100 6.96 -9.83 -10.21
C VAL A 100 8.20 -8.99 -10.10
N ASP A 101 9.27 -9.57 -9.55
CA ASP A 101 10.55 -8.86 -9.43
C ASP A 101 11.41 -8.98 -10.69
N ALA A 102 11.30 -10.11 -11.40
CA ALA A 102 12.16 -10.42 -12.55
C ALA A 102 11.67 -9.84 -13.88
N SER A 103 10.46 -9.29 -13.96
CA SER A 103 9.89 -8.76 -15.20
C SER A 103 8.86 -7.68 -14.94
N ALA A 104 8.52 -6.92 -15.98
CA ALA A 104 7.49 -5.90 -15.92
C ALA A 104 6.09 -6.52 -15.82
N PHE A 105 5.17 -5.80 -15.20
CA PHE A 105 3.77 -6.18 -15.09
C PHE A 105 2.86 -4.96 -15.11
N LEU A 106 1.62 -5.15 -15.54
CA LEU A 106 0.58 -4.13 -15.54
C LEU A 106 -0.08 -4.03 -14.17
N TYR A 107 -0.48 -2.82 -13.80
CA TYR A 107 -1.24 -2.62 -12.57
C TYR A 107 -2.30 -1.54 -12.73
N TRP A 108 -3.33 -1.62 -11.90
CA TRP A 108 -4.39 -0.64 -11.74
C TRP A 108 -4.53 -0.34 -10.25
N ILE A 109 -4.61 0.94 -9.90
CA ILE A 109 -4.86 1.37 -8.52
C ILE A 109 -6.12 2.23 -8.52
N TYR A 110 -7.03 1.92 -7.64
CA TYR A 110 -8.25 2.68 -7.38
C TYR A 110 -8.25 3.03 -5.90
N ALA A 111 -8.25 4.31 -5.57
CA ALA A 111 -8.11 4.72 -4.18
C ALA A 111 -8.88 6.00 -3.86
N ASP A 112 -9.32 6.07 -2.62
CA ASP A 112 -9.78 7.29 -1.97
C ASP A 112 -9.10 7.40 -0.60
N MET A 113 -9.59 8.25 0.28
CA MET A 113 -8.98 8.42 1.60
C MET A 113 -9.30 7.30 2.58
N ASP A 114 -10.25 6.42 2.28
CA ASP A 114 -10.62 5.27 3.10
C ASP A 114 -10.08 3.95 2.56
N HIS A 115 -9.91 3.83 1.24
CA HIS A 115 -9.74 2.54 0.56
C HIS A 115 -8.63 2.58 -0.47
N VAL A 116 -7.90 1.48 -0.58
CA VAL A 116 -6.94 1.25 -1.67
C VAL A 116 -7.26 -0.12 -2.27
N PHE A 117 -7.61 -0.14 -3.55
CA PHE A 117 -7.89 -1.34 -4.31
C PHE A 117 -6.86 -1.45 -5.44
N ILE A 118 -6.17 -2.57 -5.51
CA ILE A 118 -5.08 -2.77 -6.45
C ILE A 118 -5.33 -4.04 -7.25
N VAL A 119 -5.17 -3.95 -8.57
CA VAL A 119 -5.16 -5.10 -9.45
C VAL A 119 -3.80 -5.16 -10.12
N THR A 120 -3.18 -6.33 -10.12
CA THR A 120 -1.96 -6.59 -10.88
C THR A 120 -2.25 -7.68 -11.91
N LYS A 121 -1.65 -7.55 -13.09
CA LYS A 121 -1.74 -8.56 -14.15
C LYS A 121 -0.36 -9.13 -14.39
N ILE A 122 -0.20 -10.40 -14.10
CA ILE A 122 1.06 -11.11 -14.25
C ILE A 122 0.84 -12.24 -15.24
N ALA A 123 1.53 -12.19 -16.39
CA ALA A 123 1.26 -13.02 -17.55
C ALA A 123 -0.22 -12.84 -17.97
N ALA A 124 -1.03 -13.87 -17.92
CA ALA A 124 -2.45 -13.82 -18.27
C ALA A 124 -3.37 -13.80 -17.06
N VAL A 125 -2.83 -13.66 -15.83
CA VAL A 125 -3.59 -13.79 -14.58
C VAL A 125 -3.74 -12.43 -13.89
N TYR A 126 -4.96 -12.13 -13.46
CA TYR A 126 -5.27 -10.94 -12.69
C TYR A 126 -5.36 -11.28 -11.20
N TYR A 127 -4.71 -10.45 -10.37
CA TYR A 127 -4.75 -10.56 -8.92
C TYR A 127 -5.33 -9.27 -8.35
N ALA A 128 -6.36 -9.39 -7.52
CA ALA A 128 -7.04 -8.25 -6.91
C ALA A 128 -6.77 -8.20 -5.41
N HIS A 129 -6.47 -7.01 -4.89
CA HIS A 129 -6.12 -6.80 -3.49
C HIS A 129 -6.82 -5.56 -2.96
N TYR A 130 -7.31 -5.67 -1.74
CA TYR A 130 -7.95 -4.56 -1.05
C TYR A 130 -7.23 -4.28 0.26
N CYS A 131 -7.04 -3.01 0.58
CA CYS A 131 -6.60 -2.56 1.89
C CYS A 131 -7.24 -1.22 2.24
N GLY A 132 -7.30 -0.92 3.53
CA GLY A 132 -7.90 0.32 4.02
C GLY A 132 -8.92 0.07 5.12
N LEU A 133 -9.82 1.03 5.29
CA LEU A 133 -10.81 1.01 6.34
C LEU A 133 -11.95 0.04 6.01
N LEU A 134 -12.24 -0.88 6.91
CA LEU A 134 -13.42 -1.73 6.85
C LEU A 134 -14.47 -1.14 7.78
N LYS A 135 -15.53 -0.61 7.21
CA LYS A 135 -16.67 -0.12 8.01
C LYS A 135 -17.57 -1.29 8.35
N ARG A 136 -17.94 -1.37 9.62
CA ARG A 136 -18.97 -2.31 10.06
C ARG A 136 -20.33 -1.69 9.83
N PHE A 137 -21.19 -2.45 9.28
CA PHE A 137 -22.59 -2.07 9.09
C PHE A 137 -23.46 -2.79 10.12
#